data_b0faf7c72be0f8b3654415af2925bcaa
#
_entry.id   b0faf7c72be0f8b3654415af2925bcaa
#
_cell.length_a   1.000
_cell.length_b   1.000
_cell.length_c   1.000
_cell.angle_alpha   90.00
_cell.angle_beta   90.00
_cell.angle_gamma   90.00
#
_symmetry.space_group_name_H-M   'P 1'
#
loop_
_entity.id
_entity.type
_entity.pdbx_description
1 polymer ?
#
loop_
_entity_poly.entity_id
_entity_poly.type
_entity_poly.pdbx_seq_one_letter_code
_entity_poly.pdbx_strand_id
1 'polypeptide(L)'
;YNNHGGQMINNYNLGYACINSELSSLKVKVSTNRTMRKKTFQEKGLDYVSEIILQNVTDLLAILQWNAKHDIHFFRISSEIFPWASEYEMEDLKDFDAIEEALYEAGLFANENDIRLTCHPGPFNKLCSPNEQVVQNTIKDLEVNGKMMDLLCQPRSTWAKINIHVGAAYNDKPKAMADFCKNFARLSDAVKSRLTVENDDKESLYSTKELYDGIFSVINIPIVHDYHHHTMCTGGLSQQEALELALKTWGDVVPVVHYSQSRAVEHDNPKIRPQAHSDSYWTPIDTFGHRMDIML
;
A
#
# COMPACT_ATOMS: atom_id res chain seq x y z
N TYR A 1 43.76 -16.84 -15.96
CA TYR A 1 42.68 -17.04 -14.98
C TYR A 1 41.75 -15.81 -15.09
N ASN A 2 40.69 -15.91 -15.90
CA ASN A 2 39.69 -14.88 -16.03
C ASN A 2 38.58 -15.13 -14.98
N ASN A 3 38.59 -14.34 -13.92
CA ASN A 3 37.50 -14.26 -12.97
C ASN A 3 36.44 -13.32 -13.56
N HIS A 4 35.46 -13.84 -14.25
CA HIS A 4 34.21 -13.12 -14.53
C HIS A 4 33.36 -13.23 -13.29
N GLY A 5 33.54 -12.28 -12.37
CA GLY A 5 32.60 -12.02 -11.31
C GLY A 5 31.29 -11.54 -11.95
N GLY A 6 30.35 -12.46 -12.18
CA GLY A 6 29.00 -12.10 -12.55
C GLY A 6 28.41 -11.31 -11.40
N GLN A 7 28.21 -10.00 -11.58
CA GLN A 7 27.28 -9.23 -10.75
C GLN A 7 25.95 -9.98 -10.82
N MET A 8 25.49 -10.52 -9.70
CA MET A 8 24.10 -10.94 -9.55
C MET A 8 23.29 -9.65 -9.65
N ILE A 9 22.70 -9.43 -10.82
CA ILE A 9 21.72 -8.36 -11.00
C ILE A 9 20.54 -8.79 -10.14
N ASN A 10 20.34 -8.12 -9.00
CA ASN A 10 19.15 -8.31 -8.22
C ASN A 10 17.94 -8.00 -9.09
N ASN A 11 17.07 -8.98 -9.31
CA ASN A 11 15.86 -8.82 -10.12
C ASN A 11 14.76 -8.04 -9.38
N TYR A 12 15.09 -7.31 -8.31
CA TYR A 12 14.11 -6.62 -7.47
C TYR A 12 14.69 -5.34 -6.86
N ASN A 13 13.79 -4.38 -6.60
CA ASN A 13 14.04 -3.27 -5.69
C ASN A 13 13.38 -3.58 -4.35
N LEU A 14 14.09 -3.30 -3.25
CA LEU A 14 13.51 -3.35 -1.91
C LEU A 14 12.94 -1.98 -1.54
N GLY A 15 11.74 -1.98 -0.99
CA GLY A 15 11.10 -0.81 -0.42
C GLY A 15 10.64 -1.05 1.01
N TYR A 16 10.36 0.02 1.71
CA TYR A 16 9.80 -0.03 3.06
C TYR A 16 8.56 0.85 3.19
N ALA A 17 7.82 0.64 4.28
CA ALA A 17 6.52 1.26 4.46
C ALA A 17 6.53 2.37 5.52
N CYS A 18 5.92 3.50 5.19
CA CYS A 18 5.39 4.51 6.09
C CYS A 18 6.39 5.24 6.99
N ILE A 19 7.24 4.54 7.73
CA ILE A 19 8.10 5.12 8.77
C ILE A 19 9.57 4.89 8.45
N ASN A 20 10.31 5.99 8.26
CA ASN A 20 11.76 5.94 8.28
C ASN A 20 12.21 5.99 9.75
N SER A 21 12.70 4.88 10.29
CA SER A 21 13.04 4.75 11.70
C SER A 21 14.19 5.68 12.12
N GLU A 22 15.17 5.91 11.25
CA GLU A 22 16.26 6.84 11.52
C GLU A 22 15.75 8.27 11.63
N LEU A 23 15.04 8.75 10.62
CA LEU A 23 14.51 10.13 10.60
C LEU A 23 13.44 10.36 11.68
N SER A 24 12.64 9.33 12.00
CA SER A 24 11.62 9.45 13.04
C SER A 24 12.20 9.48 14.46
N SER A 25 13.45 9.07 14.67
CA SER A 25 14.16 9.08 15.95
C SER A 25 14.91 10.40 16.22
N LEU A 26 14.98 11.31 15.25
CA LEU A 26 15.65 12.60 15.42
C LEU A 26 14.97 13.47 16.47
N LYS A 27 15.72 14.38 17.07
CA LYS A 27 15.18 15.38 18.03
C LYS A 27 14.02 16.18 17.42
N VAL A 28 14.15 16.56 16.15
CA VAL A 28 13.04 17.09 15.34
C VAL A 28 12.59 15.95 14.45
N LYS A 29 11.49 15.29 14.85
CA LYS A 29 10.96 14.10 14.20
C LYS A 29 10.51 14.42 12.78
N VAL A 30 10.99 13.66 11.80
CA VAL A 30 10.48 13.61 10.42
C VAL A 30 9.58 12.41 10.25
N SER A 31 8.33 12.62 9.86
CA SER A 31 7.33 11.55 9.77
C SER A 31 6.12 11.96 8.93
N THR A 32 5.56 11.03 8.15
CA THR A 32 4.35 11.21 7.35
C THR A 32 3.10 10.59 7.96
N ASN A 33 3.20 10.08 9.20
CA ASN A 33 2.11 9.36 9.86
C ASN A 33 1.60 10.05 11.15
N ARG A 34 1.76 11.38 11.23
CA ARG A 34 1.12 12.13 12.32
C ARG A 34 -0.40 12.08 12.13
N THR A 35 -1.09 11.77 13.20
CA THR A 35 -2.55 11.65 13.21
C THR A 35 -3.11 12.13 14.54
N MET A 36 -4.43 12.13 14.70
CA MET A 36 -5.11 12.47 15.96
C MET A 36 -6.29 11.54 16.20
N ARG A 37 -6.71 11.46 17.47
CA ARG A 37 -7.93 10.76 17.84
C ARG A 37 -9.17 11.54 17.36
N LYS A 38 -10.29 10.84 17.10
CA LYS A 38 -11.55 11.45 16.67
C LYS A 38 -12.00 12.58 17.60
N LYS A 39 -11.84 12.40 18.91
CA LYS A 39 -12.15 13.43 19.91
C LYS A 39 -11.34 14.72 19.67
N THR A 40 -10.05 14.59 19.42
CA THR A 40 -9.15 15.75 19.13
C THR A 40 -9.55 16.43 17.83
N PHE A 41 -9.91 15.67 16.79
CA PHE A 41 -10.44 16.22 15.54
C PHE A 41 -11.72 17.02 15.79
N GLN A 42 -12.67 16.46 16.54
CA GLN A 42 -13.92 17.14 16.88
C GLN A 42 -13.72 18.42 17.71
N GLU A 43 -12.74 18.42 18.62
CA GLU A 43 -12.45 19.57 19.49
C GLU A 43 -11.67 20.68 18.77
N LYS A 44 -10.71 20.31 17.91
CA LYS A 44 -9.78 21.27 17.27
C LYS A 44 -10.16 21.64 15.84
N GLY A 45 -11.03 20.86 15.21
CA GLY A 45 -11.58 21.14 13.88
C GLY A 45 -10.61 20.92 12.74
N LEU A 46 -11.06 21.32 11.55
CA LEU A 46 -10.36 21.08 10.28
C LEU A 46 -9.04 21.86 10.14
N ASP A 47 -8.91 23.02 10.76
CA ASP A 47 -7.68 23.80 10.74
C ASP A 47 -6.51 23.05 11.37
N TYR A 48 -6.75 22.33 12.47
CA TYR A 48 -5.73 21.51 13.10
C TYR A 48 -5.36 20.30 12.23
N VAL A 49 -6.34 19.68 11.58
CA VAL A 49 -6.09 18.59 10.61
C VAL A 49 -5.21 19.10 9.46
N SER A 50 -5.51 20.28 8.93
CA SER A 50 -4.74 20.93 7.87
C SER A 50 -3.26 21.12 8.25
N GLU A 51 -2.99 21.60 9.47
CA GLU A 51 -1.62 21.75 9.98
C GLU A 51 -0.88 20.41 10.07
N ILE A 52 -1.53 19.36 10.54
CA ILE A 52 -0.95 18.02 10.62
C ILE A 52 -0.64 17.46 9.23
N ILE A 53 -1.54 17.64 8.28
CA ILE A 53 -1.34 17.21 6.90
C ILE A 53 -0.16 17.96 6.28
N LEU A 54 -0.10 19.28 6.43
CA LEU A 54 1.01 20.07 5.89
C LEU A 54 2.36 19.60 6.44
N GLN A 55 2.46 19.27 7.73
CA GLN A 55 3.67 18.68 8.30
C GLN A 55 3.98 17.31 7.68
N ASN A 56 2.99 16.44 7.52
CA ASN A 56 3.17 15.11 6.92
C ASN A 56 3.69 15.20 5.49
N VAL A 57 3.07 16.04 4.64
CA VAL A 57 3.47 16.16 3.22
C VAL A 57 4.81 16.86 3.05
N THR A 58 5.15 17.83 3.92
CA THR A 58 6.46 18.47 3.94
C THR A 58 7.56 17.46 4.30
N ASP A 59 7.30 16.60 5.28
CA ASP A 59 8.27 15.59 5.70
C ASP A 59 8.44 14.47 4.68
N LEU A 60 7.48 14.29 3.75
CA LEU A 60 7.61 13.30 2.68
C LEU A 60 8.84 13.56 1.82
N LEU A 61 9.07 14.81 1.41
CA LEU A 61 10.26 15.17 0.62
C LEU A 61 11.56 14.83 1.37
N ALA A 62 11.63 15.10 2.67
CA ALA A 62 12.81 14.77 3.48
C ALA A 62 13.07 13.25 3.52
N ILE A 63 12.01 12.44 3.62
CA ILE A 63 12.12 10.97 3.55
C ILE A 63 12.63 10.54 2.18
N LEU A 64 12.09 11.08 1.08
CA LEU A 64 12.50 10.73 -0.27
C LEU A 64 13.96 11.13 -0.54
N GLN A 65 14.40 12.27 -0.05
CA GLN A 65 15.80 12.72 -0.12
C GLN A 65 16.74 11.76 0.65
N TRP A 66 16.31 11.29 1.82
CA TRP A 66 17.04 10.28 2.57
C TRP A 66 17.11 8.96 1.78
N ASN A 67 15.99 8.53 1.22
CA ASN A 67 15.91 7.30 0.41
C ASN A 67 16.85 7.36 -0.79
N ALA A 68 16.86 8.45 -1.54
CA ALA A 68 17.77 8.62 -2.69
C ALA A 68 19.25 8.54 -2.28
N LYS A 69 19.63 9.12 -1.13
CA LYS A 69 21.00 9.03 -0.60
C LYS A 69 21.41 7.62 -0.18
N HIS A 70 20.45 6.75 0.10
CA HIS A 70 20.68 5.38 0.56
C HIS A 70 20.34 4.33 -0.51
N ASP A 71 20.20 4.75 -1.78
CA ASP A 71 19.89 3.88 -2.91
C ASP A 71 18.58 3.07 -2.73
N ILE A 72 17.58 3.70 -2.11
CA ILE A 72 16.24 3.12 -1.91
C ILE A 72 15.27 3.76 -2.90
N HIS A 73 14.83 2.98 -3.88
CA HIS A 73 14.01 3.44 -5.00
C HIS A 73 12.55 2.98 -4.94
N PHE A 74 12.09 2.55 -3.76
CA PHE A 74 10.71 2.15 -3.55
C PHE A 74 10.23 2.51 -2.14
N PHE A 75 9.12 3.26 -2.06
CA PHE A 75 8.57 3.72 -0.79
C PHE A 75 7.04 3.65 -0.78
N ARG A 76 6.47 3.14 0.32
CA ARG A 76 5.02 3.16 0.56
C ARG A 76 4.66 4.32 1.48
N ILE A 77 3.89 5.27 0.94
CA ILE A 77 3.38 6.42 1.70
C ILE A 77 2.42 5.94 2.79
N SER A 78 2.46 6.59 3.94
CA SER A 78 1.58 6.28 5.08
C SER A 78 0.10 6.47 4.74
N SER A 79 -0.75 5.54 5.18
CA SER A 79 -2.21 5.69 5.14
C SER A 79 -2.73 6.86 6.00
N GLU A 80 -1.92 7.33 6.94
CA GLU A 80 -2.25 8.44 7.86
C GLU A 80 -1.77 9.79 7.36
N ILE A 81 -1.22 9.90 6.13
CA ILE A 81 -0.73 11.17 5.59
C ILE A 81 -1.84 12.22 5.51
N PHE A 82 -3.08 11.78 5.23
CA PHE A 82 -4.31 12.55 5.32
C PHE A 82 -5.25 11.95 6.38
N PRO A 83 -5.07 12.28 7.67
CA PRO A 83 -5.90 11.73 8.73
C PRO A 83 -7.37 12.08 8.53
N TRP A 84 -8.27 11.12 8.77
CA TRP A 84 -9.72 11.33 8.67
C TRP A 84 -10.18 11.77 7.27
N ALA A 85 -9.54 11.29 6.22
CA ALA A 85 -9.75 11.71 4.84
C ALA A 85 -11.22 11.61 4.35
N SER A 86 -12.04 10.73 4.92
CA SER A 86 -13.47 10.62 4.60
C SER A 86 -14.36 11.71 5.19
N GLU A 87 -13.83 12.54 6.10
CA GLU A 87 -14.63 13.51 6.89
C GLU A 87 -14.60 14.95 6.30
N TYR A 88 -13.80 15.21 5.26
CA TYR A 88 -13.66 16.53 4.64
C TYR A 88 -13.32 16.43 3.15
N GLU A 89 -13.46 17.53 2.43
CA GLU A 89 -12.88 17.66 1.09
C GLU A 89 -11.48 18.28 1.21
N MET A 90 -10.54 17.84 0.37
CA MET A 90 -9.14 18.28 0.47
C MET A 90 -9.01 19.80 0.24
N GLU A 91 -9.87 20.35 -0.61
CA GLU A 91 -9.94 21.78 -0.92
C GLU A 91 -10.43 22.66 0.24
N ASP A 92 -11.09 22.06 1.24
CA ASP A 92 -11.57 22.80 2.44
C ASP A 92 -10.46 22.99 3.48
N LEU A 93 -9.30 22.37 3.29
CA LEU A 93 -8.14 22.55 4.16
C LEU A 93 -7.59 23.97 4.01
N LYS A 94 -7.38 24.69 5.12
CA LYS A 94 -6.86 26.08 5.10
C LYS A 94 -5.49 26.21 4.44
N ASP A 95 -4.66 25.15 4.52
CA ASP A 95 -3.30 25.13 3.98
C ASP A 95 -3.25 24.37 2.64
N PHE A 96 -4.37 24.22 1.93
CA PHE A 96 -4.45 23.38 0.73
C PHE A 96 -3.41 23.74 -0.32
N ASP A 97 -3.22 25.04 -0.63
CA ASP A 97 -2.24 25.47 -1.63
C ASP A 97 -0.81 25.08 -1.25
N ALA A 98 -0.45 25.18 0.04
CA ALA A 98 0.87 24.76 0.53
C ALA A 98 1.02 23.22 0.55
N ILE A 99 -0.07 22.51 0.82
CA ILE A 99 -0.10 21.03 0.76
C ILE A 99 0.09 20.57 -0.69
N GLU A 100 -0.60 21.18 -1.63
CA GLU A 100 -0.46 20.89 -3.05
C GLU A 100 0.97 21.13 -3.54
N GLU A 101 1.56 22.28 -3.21
CA GLU A 101 2.95 22.61 -3.55
C GLU A 101 3.94 21.57 -2.96
N ALA A 102 3.79 21.22 -1.68
CA ALA A 102 4.67 20.25 -1.03
C ALA A 102 4.57 18.85 -1.66
N LEU A 103 3.36 18.41 -2.03
CA LEU A 103 3.15 17.15 -2.76
C LEU A 103 3.77 17.20 -4.15
N TYR A 104 3.58 18.30 -4.88
CA TYR A 104 4.17 18.48 -6.21
C TYR A 104 5.71 18.41 -6.16
N GLU A 105 6.36 19.12 -5.23
CA GLU A 105 7.82 19.06 -5.05
C GLU A 105 8.31 17.65 -4.71
N ALA A 106 7.62 16.97 -3.77
CA ALA A 106 7.97 15.60 -3.39
C ALA A 106 7.83 14.64 -4.58
N GLY A 107 6.76 14.79 -5.37
CA GLY A 107 6.51 13.97 -6.56
C GLY A 107 7.52 14.18 -7.67
N LEU A 108 7.91 15.43 -7.95
CA LEU A 108 8.98 15.73 -8.90
C LEU A 108 10.30 15.12 -8.45
N PHE A 109 10.67 15.28 -7.18
CA PHE A 109 11.88 14.67 -6.64
C PHE A 109 11.87 13.14 -6.79
N ALA A 110 10.74 12.48 -6.50
CA ALA A 110 10.61 11.03 -6.67
C ALA A 110 10.82 10.62 -8.13
N ASN A 111 10.22 11.35 -9.08
CA ASN A 111 10.34 11.06 -10.52
C ASN A 111 11.77 11.27 -11.02
N GLU A 112 12.45 12.35 -10.59
CA GLU A 112 13.84 12.65 -10.97
C GLU A 112 14.86 11.64 -10.40
N ASN A 113 14.51 10.96 -9.31
CA ASN A 113 15.39 9.99 -8.64
C ASN A 113 14.91 8.53 -8.81
N ASP A 114 13.99 8.27 -9.73
CA ASP A 114 13.44 6.94 -10.02
C ASP A 114 12.86 6.24 -8.78
N ILE A 115 12.26 6.98 -7.85
CA ILE A 115 11.64 6.42 -6.65
C ILE A 115 10.17 6.09 -6.93
N ARG A 116 9.83 4.82 -6.90
CA ARG A 116 8.45 4.33 -7.00
C ARG A 116 7.69 4.65 -5.73
N LEU A 117 6.56 5.37 -5.86
CA LEU A 117 5.65 5.68 -4.77
C LEU A 117 4.38 4.85 -4.86
N THR A 118 3.96 4.30 -3.73
CA THR A 118 2.71 3.55 -3.61
C THR A 118 1.99 3.92 -2.32
N CYS A 119 0.73 3.56 -2.17
CA CYS A 119 0.01 3.68 -0.91
C CYS A 119 -0.85 2.45 -0.62
N HIS A 120 -1.22 2.31 0.64
CA HIS A 120 -2.05 1.22 1.12
C HIS A 120 -3.07 1.78 2.14
N PRO A 121 -4.25 2.22 1.66
CA PRO A 121 -5.32 2.69 2.53
C PRO A 121 -5.64 1.72 3.65
N GLY A 122 -6.09 2.23 4.78
CA GLY A 122 -6.30 1.45 6.00
C GLY A 122 -7.34 0.33 5.86
N PRO A 123 -7.36 -0.63 6.79
CA PRO A 123 -8.18 -1.85 6.70
C PRO A 123 -9.68 -1.60 6.85
N PHE A 124 -10.09 -0.37 7.15
CA PHE A 124 -11.50 0.02 7.24
C PHE A 124 -12.15 0.19 5.86
N ASN A 125 -11.36 0.29 4.80
CA ASN A 125 -11.83 0.42 3.43
C ASN A 125 -12.42 -0.91 2.93
N LYS A 126 -13.73 -0.95 2.73
CA LYS A 126 -14.51 -2.14 2.36
C LYS A 126 -15.44 -1.84 1.20
N LEU A 127 -14.94 -1.96 -0.04
CA LEU A 127 -15.79 -1.86 -1.24
C LEU A 127 -16.84 -2.97 -1.31
N CYS A 128 -16.61 -4.09 -0.64
CA CYS A 128 -17.53 -5.24 -0.59
C CYS A 128 -18.63 -5.11 0.48
N SER A 129 -18.69 -4.01 1.22
CA SER A 129 -19.63 -3.88 2.34
C SER A 129 -21.08 -3.85 1.88
N PRO A 130 -22.00 -4.58 2.56
CA PRO A 130 -23.43 -4.45 2.35
C PRO A 130 -24.00 -3.15 2.92
N ASN A 131 -23.22 -2.41 3.73
CA ASN A 131 -23.60 -1.11 4.28
C ASN A 131 -23.14 0.00 3.33
N GLU A 132 -24.09 0.69 2.71
CA GLU A 132 -23.80 1.76 1.75
C GLU A 132 -22.97 2.91 2.34
N GLN A 133 -23.15 3.27 3.61
CA GLN A 133 -22.35 4.32 4.24
C GLN A 133 -20.87 3.92 4.35
N VAL A 134 -20.59 2.65 4.62
CA VAL A 134 -19.22 2.12 4.65
C VAL A 134 -18.60 2.19 3.24
N VAL A 135 -19.37 1.84 2.21
CA VAL A 135 -18.92 1.94 0.81
C VAL A 135 -18.63 3.39 0.43
N GLN A 136 -19.52 4.34 0.77
CA GLN A 136 -19.32 5.77 0.50
C GLN A 136 -18.07 6.32 1.20
N ASN A 137 -17.86 6.00 2.46
CA ASN A 137 -16.66 6.40 3.20
C ASN A 137 -15.38 5.79 2.57
N THR A 138 -15.44 4.53 2.15
CA THR A 138 -14.35 3.87 1.43
C THR A 138 -14.05 4.59 0.10
N ILE A 139 -15.07 4.91 -0.70
CA ILE A 139 -14.89 5.65 -1.94
C ILE A 139 -14.20 7.00 -1.67
N LYS A 140 -14.67 7.77 -0.69
CA LYS A 140 -14.06 9.05 -0.32
C LYS A 140 -12.59 8.91 0.06
N ASP A 141 -12.24 7.95 0.89
CA ASP A 141 -10.85 7.70 1.28
C ASP A 141 -9.97 7.30 0.08
N LEU A 142 -10.49 6.45 -0.80
CA LEU A 142 -9.78 6.08 -2.03
C LEU A 142 -9.60 7.26 -2.99
N GLU A 143 -10.60 8.13 -3.13
CA GLU A 143 -10.52 9.33 -3.97
C GLU A 143 -9.48 10.32 -3.45
N VAL A 144 -9.32 10.48 -2.12
CA VAL A 144 -8.23 11.28 -1.54
C VAL A 144 -6.87 10.68 -1.89
N ASN A 145 -6.72 9.35 -1.84
CA ASN A 145 -5.48 8.69 -2.26
C ASN A 145 -5.22 8.87 -3.77
N GLY A 146 -6.24 8.75 -4.62
CA GLY A 146 -6.14 9.00 -6.05
C GLY A 146 -5.70 10.43 -6.37
N LYS A 147 -6.31 11.42 -5.70
CA LYS A 147 -5.98 12.84 -5.83
C LYS A 147 -4.55 13.12 -5.32
N MET A 148 -4.16 12.57 -4.18
CA MET A 148 -2.80 12.68 -3.65
C MET A 148 -1.77 12.19 -4.69
N MET A 149 -2.01 11.05 -5.33
CA MET A 149 -1.11 10.51 -6.35
C MET A 149 -1.06 11.40 -7.61
N ASP A 150 -2.17 12.04 -8.00
CA ASP A 150 -2.17 13.02 -9.09
C ASP A 150 -1.35 14.27 -8.71
N LEU A 151 -1.50 14.81 -7.50
CA LEU A 151 -0.74 15.94 -6.99
C LEU A 151 0.77 15.64 -6.86
N LEU A 152 1.11 14.39 -6.56
CA LEU A 152 2.49 13.86 -6.59
C LEU A 152 3.01 13.62 -8.03
N CYS A 153 2.28 14.02 -9.07
CA CYS A 153 2.65 13.79 -10.47
C CYS A 153 2.94 12.31 -10.79
N GLN A 154 2.30 11.39 -10.09
CA GLN A 154 2.49 9.96 -10.33
C GLN A 154 1.59 9.47 -11.48
N PRO A 155 2.06 8.50 -12.28
CA PRO A 155 1.29 8.01 -13.41
C PRO A 155 -0.05 7.38 -12.97
N ARG A 156 -1.08 7.52 -13.78
CA ARG A 156 -2.36 6.81 -13.61
C ARG A 156 -2.23 5.36 -14.10
N SER A 157 -1.43 4.60 -13.40
CA SER A 157 -1.17 3.18 -13.63
C SER A 157 -0.83 2.48 -12.32
N THR A 158 -0.81 1.17 -12.32
CA THR A 158 -0.44 0.36 -11.16
C THR A 158 1.05 0.44 -10.78
N TRP A 159 1.86 1.20 -11.52
CA TRP A 159 3.17 1.66 -11.05
C TRP A 159 3.03 2.44 -9.73
N ALA A 160 2.08 3.37 -9.66
CA ALA A 160 1.73 4.15 -8.48
C ALA A 160 0.51 3.53 -7.79
N LYS A 161 0.61 2.26 -7.39
CA LYS A 161 -0.53 1.48 -6.90
C LYS A 161 -1.18 2.04 -5.64
N ILE A 162 -2.50 1.95 -5.60
CA ILE A 162 -3.33 2.06 -4.41
C ILE A 162 -3.76 0.64 -4.06
N ASN A 163 -3.20 0.06 -3.01
CA ASN A 163 -3.41 -1.33 -2.66
C ASN A 163 -4.45 -1.48 -1.56
N ILE A 164 -5.44 -2.35 -1.72
CA ILE A 164 -6.43 -2.66 -0.70
C ILE A 164 -6.69 -4.16 -0.61
N HIS A 165 -7.35 -4.58 0.47
CA HIS A 165 -7.93 -5.91 0.60
C HIS A 165 -9.43 -5.87 0.23
N VAL A 166 -10.00 -6.99 -0.18
CA VAL A 166 -11.46 -7.18 -0.13
C VAL A 166 -11.91 -7.09 1.32
N GLY A 167 -11.20 -7.77 2.20
CA GLY A 167 -11.09 -7.55 3.64
C GLY A 167 -12.31 -7.94 4.47
N ALA A 168 -13.38 -8.48 3.86
CA ALA A 168 -14.55 -9.05 4.53
C ALA A 168 -15.28 -10.01 3.60
N ALA A 169 -15.92 -11.02 4.17
CA ALA A 169 -16.67 -12.03 3.41
C ALA A 169 -18.18 -12.00 3.71
N TYR A 170 -18.60 -11.48 4.84
CA TYR A 170 -20.02 -11.41 5.27
C TYR A 170 -20.76 -12.75 5.12
N ASN A 171 -20.06 -13.86 5.39
CA ASN A 171 -20.51 -15.26 5.22
C ASN A 171 -20.83 -15.67 3.77
N ASP A 172 -20.47 -14.87 2.78
CA ASP A 172 -20.69 -15.14 1.35
C ASP A 172 -19.56 -14.51 0.53
N LYS A 173 -18.44 -15.22 0.41
CA LYS A 173 -17.27 -14.76 -0.35
C LYS A 173 -17.60 -14.39 -1.80
N PRO A 174 -18.35 -15.22 -2.59
CA PRO A 174 -18.69 -14.88 -3.97
C PRO A 174 -19.47 -13.57 -4.08
N LYS A 175 -20.46 -13.36 -3.19
CA LYS A 175 -21.25 -12.13 -3.16
C LYS A 175 -20.40 -10.92 -2.78
N ALA A 176 -19.54 -11.04 -1.77
CA ALA A 176 -18.66 -9.95 -1.36
C ALA A 176 -17.69 -9.54 -2.49
N MET A 177 -17.12 -10.49 -3.23
CA MET A 177 -16.30 -10.19 -4.41
C MET A 177 -17.11 -9.53 -5.53
N ALA A 178 -18.34 -9.97 -5.78
CA ALA A 178 -19.23 -9.33 -6.76
C ALA A 178 -19.58 -7.89 -6.35
N ASP A 179 -19.89 -7.64 -5.08
CA ASP A 179 -20.16 -6.31 -4.54
C ASP A 179 -18.90 -5.40 -4.62
N PHE A 180 -17.71 -5.93 -4.37
CA PHE A 180 -16.44 -5.24 -4.59
C PHE A 180 -16.31 -4.79 -6.05
N CYS A 181 -16.49 -5.69 -7.02
CA CYS A 181 -16.41 -5.38 -8.43
C CYS A 181 -17.47 -4.37 -8.87
N LYS A 182 -18.70 -4.48 -8.36
CA LYS A 182 -19.77 -3.53 -8.61
C LYS A 182 -19.40 -2.12 -8.11
N ASN A 183 -18.88 -2.01 -6.89
CA ASN A 183 -18.53 -0.72 -6.30
C ASN A 183 -17.24 -0.13 -6.88
N PHE A 184 -16.32 -0.96 -7.41
CA PHE A 184 -15.18 -0.51 -8.20
C PHE A 184 -15.59 0.40 -9.36
N ALA A 185 -16.70 0.10 -10.03
CA ALA A 185 -17.21 0.91 -11.14
C ALA A 185 -17.52 2.37 -10.74
N ARG A 186 -17.76 2.63 -9.47
CA ARG A 186 -18.09 3.96 -8.91
C ARG A 186 -16.87 4.84 -8.65
N LEU A 187 -15.66 4.28 -8.72
CA LEU A 187 -14.41 5.00 -8.48
C LEU A 187 -14.03 5.86 -9.69
N SER A 188 -13.27 6.92 -9.46
CA SER A 188 -12.69 7.73 -10.54
C SER A 188 -11.59 7.01 -11.30
N ASP A 189 -11.20 7.52 -12.46
CA ASP A 189 -10.07 7.00 -13.22
C ASP A 189 -8.74 7.13 -12.46
N ALA A 190 -8.60 8.17 -11.62
CA ALA A 190 -7.45 8.37 -10.78
C ALA A 190 -7.22 7.22 -9.80
N VAL A 191 -8.30 6.60 -9.33
CA VAL A 191 -8.26 5.42 -8.45
C VAL A 191 -8.24 4.13 -9.24
N LYS A 192 -9.18 3.93 -10.18
CA LYS A 192 -9.32 2.70 -10.97
C LYS A 192 -8.01 2.27 -11.64
N SER A 193 -7.30 3.23 -12.24
CA SER A 193 -6.05 2.98 -12.96
C SER A 193 -4.90 2.54 -12.05
N ARG A 194 -5.01 2.78 -10.75
CA ARG A 194 -3.99 2.49 -9.73
C ARG A 194 -4.36 1.37 -8.78
N LEU A 195 -5.65 0.96 -8.74
CA LEU A 195 -6.11 0.02 -7.73
C LEU A 195 -5.52 -1.37 -7.93
N THR A 196 -5.06 -1.95 -6.83
CA THR A 196 -4.63 -3.35 -6.73
C THR A 196 -5.30 -4.00 -5.52
N VAL A 197 -5.37 -5.31 -5.53
CA VAL A 197 -5.94 -6.09 -4.43
C VAL A 197 -4.92 -7.09 -3.91
N GLU A 198 -4.88 -7.30 -2.59
CA GLU A 198 -3.93 -8.16 -1.91
C GLU A 198 -4.62 -9.37 -1.28
N ASN A 199 -3.96 -10.54 -1.29
CA ASN A 199 -4.41 -11.73 -0.58
C ASN A 199 -4.40 -11.53 0.94
N ASP A 200 -5.33 -12.18 1.61
CA ASP A 200 -5.55 -12.03 3.06
C ASP A 200 -4.80 -13.09 3.88
N ASP A 201 -4.71 -12.86 5.19
CA ASP A 201 -4.02 -13.66 6.21
C ASP A 201 -4.93 -14.65 6.95
N LYS A 202 -6.08 -15.00 6.37
CA LYS A 202 -7.07 -15.92 6.98
C LYS A 202 -7.78 -16.74 5.90
N GLU A 203 -7.98 -18.02 6.14
CA GLU A 203 -8.77 -18.89 5.25
C GLU A 203 -10.23 -18.44 5.06
N SER A 204 -10.79 -17.75 6.06
CA SER A 204 -12.14 -17.16 5.96
C SER A 204 -12.23 -15.96 5.02
N LEU A 205 -11.09 -15.43 4.55
CA LEU A 205 -10.97 -14.34 3.59
C LEU A 205 -10.41 -14.86 2.26
N TYR A 206 -9.61 -14.10 1.54
CA TYR A 206 -9.33 -14.33 0.13
C TYR A 206 -7.87 -14.69 -0.14
N SER A 207 -7.67 -15.89 -0.68
CA SER A 207 -6.40 -16.33 -1.25
C SER A 207 -6.13 -15.65 -2.61
N THR A 208 -4.88 -15.71 -3.06
CA THR A 208 -4.50 -15.26 -4.41
C THR A 208 -5.35 -15.90 -5.50
N LYS A 209 -5.67 -17.21 -5.36
CA LYS A 209 -6.52 -17.92 -6.33
C LYS A 209 -7.94 -17.36 -6.36
N GLU A 210 -8.57 -17.14 -5.21
CA GLU A 210 -9.91 -16.57 -5.13
C GLU A 210 -9.97 -15.15 -5.70
N LEU A 211 -8.94 -14.34 -5.44
CA LEU A 211 -8.82 -12.99 -6.04
C LEU A 211 -8.64 -13.05 -7.56
N TYR A 212 -7.88 -14.01 -8.07
CA TYR A 212 -7.73 -14.20 -9.51
C TYR A 212 -9.05 -14.56 -10.16
N ASP A 213 -9.76 -15.54 -9.58
CA ASP A 213 -11.01 -16.06 -10.13
C ASP A 213 -12.19 -15.05 -9.99
N GLY A 214 -12.27 -14.31 -8.88
CA GLY A 214 -13.43 -13.47 -8.57
C GLY A 214 -13.24 -11.96 -8.74
N ILE A 215 -12.00 -11.46 -8.79
CA ILE A 215 -11.70 -10.03 -8.92
C ILE A 215 -10.98 -9.75 -10.24
N PHE A 216 -9.79 -10.32 -10.46
CA PHE A 216 -9.01 -10.06 -11.66
C PHE A 216 -9.76 -10.44 -12.92
N SER A 217 -10.40 -11.63 -12.97
CA SER A 217 -11.17 -12.10 -14.12
C SER A 217 -12.36 -11.20 -14.47
N VAL A 218 -12.83 -10.36 -13.53
CA VAL A 218 -14.02 -9.50 -13.70
C VAL A 218 -13.66 -8.06 -14.01
N ILE A 219 -12.73 -7.47 -13.25
CA ILE A 219 -12.39 -6.04 -13.35
C ILE A 219 -10.92 -5.76 -13.73
N ASN A 220 -10.13 -6.81 -13.95
CA ASN A 220 -8.76 -6.74 -14.46
C ASN A 220 -7.80 -5.84 -13.63
N ILE A 221 -7.95 -5.83 -12.29
CA ILE A 221 -6.99 -5.16 -11.41
C ILE A 221 -5.91 -6.14 -10.95
N PRO A 222 -4.63 -5.72 -10.85
CA PRO A 222 -3.54 -6.60 -10.43
C PRO A 222 -3.67 -7.08 -8.99
N ILE A 223 -3.10 -8.26 -8.75
CA ILE A 223 -3.02 -8.88 -7.44
C ILE A 223 -1.61 -8.65 -6.87
N VAL A 224 -1.54 -8.06 -5.68
CA VAL A 224 -0.33 -8.01 -4.87
C VAL A 224 -0.27 -9.29 -4.06
N HIS A 225 0.77 -10.09 -4.28
CA HIS A 225 0.98 -11.30 -3.51
C HIS A 225 1.76 -10.99 -2.24
N ASP A 226 1.14 -11.22 -1.07
CA ASP A 226 1.82 -11.20 0.21
C ASP A 226 2.25 -12.62 0.59
N TYR A 227 3.55 -12.83 0.74
CA TYR A 227 4.16 -14.12 1.05
C TYR A 227 3.77 -14.65 2.42
N HIS A 228 3.68 -13.78 3.42
CA HIS A 228 3.32 -14.19 4.77
C HIS A 228 1.83 -14.53 4.88
N HIS A 229 0.97 -13.73 4.30
CA HIS A 229 -0.47 -14.00 4.23
C HIS A 229 -0.76 -15.32 3.53
N HIS A 230 -0.03 -15.63 2.45
CA HIS A 230 -0.21 -16.88 1.73
C HIS A 230 0.04 -18.11 2.63
N THR A 231 0.92 -18.04 3.61
CA THR A 231 1.16 -19.17 4.54
C THR A 231 -0.10 -19.56 5.33
N MET A 232 -1.03 -18.64 5.48
CA MET A 232 -2.27 -18.79 6.26
C MET A 232 -3.54 -18.89 5.41
N CYS A 233 -3.46 -18.52 4.13
CA CYS A 233 -4.59 -18.54 3.19
C CYS A 233 -4.09 -18.96 1.79
N THR A 234 -3.74 -20.25 1.64
CA THR A 234 -3.06 -20.75 0.43
C THR A 234 -3.98 -20.91 -0.79
N GLY A 235 -5.29 -21.08 -0.57
CA GLY A 235 -6.22 -21.41 -1.64
C GLY A 235 -5.88 -22.74 -2.37
N GLY A 236 -5.09 -23.61 -1.73
CA GLY A 236 -4.65 -24.89 -2.28
C GLY A 236 -3.45 -24.78 -3.23
N LEU A 237 -2.80 -23.61 -3.36
CA LEU A 237 -1.62 -23.40 -4.18
C LEU A 237 -0.34 -23.40 -3.34
N SER A 238 0.77 -23.83 -3.95
CA SER A 238 2.12 -23.57 -3.40
C SER A 238 2.45 -22.08 -3.46
N GLN A 239 3.49 -21.66 -2.74
CA GLN A 239 3.98 -20.27 -2.77
C GLN A 239 4.33 -19.83 -4.19
N GLN A 240 5.02 -20.68 -4.95
CA GLN A 240 5.40 -20.39 -6.33
C GLN A 240 4.19 -20.26 -7.25
N GLU A 241 3.26 -21.22 -7.20
CA GLU A 241 2.05 -21.18 -8.04
C GLU A 241 1.21 -19.93 -7.78
N ALA A 242 1.02 -19.57 -6.50
CA ALA A 242 0.27 -18.37 -6.14
C ALA A 242 0.99 -17.09 -6.57
N LEU A 243 2.31 -17.00 -6.37
CA LEU A 243 3.12 -15.89 -6.85
C LEU A 243 2.99 -15.72 -8.37
N GLU A 244 3.24 -16.79 -9.13
CA GLU A 244 3.17 -16.75 -10.59
C GLU A 244 1.78 -16.38 -11.12
N LEU A 245 0.73 -16.83 -10.41
CA LEU A 245 -0.65 -16.46 -10.72
C LEU A 245 -0.86 -14.94 -10.52
N ALA A 246 -0.37 -14.38 -9.41
CA ALA A 246 -0.45 -12.95 -9.15
C ALA A 246 0.37 -12.12 -10.16
N LEU A 247 1.60 -12.53 -10.47
CA LEU A 247 2.47 -11.82 -11.40
C LEU A 247 1.85 -11.68 -12.81
N LYS A 248 1.10 -12.68 -13.28
CA LYS A 248 0.39 -12.64 -14.56
C LYS A 248 -0.63 -11.51 -14.66
N THR A 249 -1.09 -10.97 -13.54
CA THR A 249 -2.12 -9.92 -13.50
C THR A 249 -1.57 -8.51 -13.77
N TRP A 250 -0.24 -8.33 -13.79
CA TRP A 250 0.39 -7.00 -13.84
C TRP A 250 0.66 -6.48 -15.25
N GLY A 251 0.46 -7.30 -16.29
CA GLY A 251 0.79 -6.90 -17.67
C GLY A 251 2.25 -6.48 -17.81
N ASP A 252 2.49 -5.29 -18.37
CA ASP A 252 3.85 -4.76 -18.60
C ASP A 252 4.42 -3.97 -17.40
N VAL A 253 3.65 -3.77 -16.35
CA VAL A 253 4.09 -3.05 -15.15
C VAL A 253 4.89 -4.00 -14.25
N VAL A 254 6.05 -3.55 -13.76
CA VAL A 254 6.84 -4.32 -12.78
C VAL A 254 5.95 -4.63 -11.57
N PRO A 255 5.74 -5.92 -11.26
CA PRO A 255 4.88 -6.31 -10.15
C PRO A 255 5.40 -5.84 -8.80
N VAL A 256 4.49 -5.63 -7.86
CA VAL A 256 4.81 -5.46 -6.44
C VAL A 256 4.32 -6.67 -5.67
N VAL A 257 5.18 -7.16 -4.78
CA VAL A 257 4.83 -8.15 -3.76
C VAL A 257 5.10 -7.59 -2.37
N HIS A 258 4.42 -8.15 -1.37
CA HIS A 258 4.72 -7.88 0.03
C HIS A 258 5.45 -9.07 0.65
N TYR A 259 6.46 -8.78 1.43
CA TYR A 259 7.26 -9.80 2.09
C TYR A 259 7.48 -9.48 3.55
N SER A 260 7.16 -10.43 4.38
CA SER A 260 7.50 -10.45 5.80
C SER A 260 7.63 -11.90 6.26
N GLN A 261 8.09 -12.09 7.49
CA GLN A 261 8.22 -13.40 8.11
C GLN A 261 7.39 -13.42 9.39
N SER A 262 7.25 -14.59 10.02
CA SER A 262 6.44 -14.74 11.22
C SER A 262 7.16 -14.22 12.47
N ARG A 263 6.57 -13.24 13.16
CA ARG A 263 7.08 -12.78 14.46
C ARG A 263 7.04 -13.89 15.52
N ALA A 264 6.08 -14.79 15.44
CA ALA A 264 6.01 -15.94 16.34
C ALA A 264 7.24 -16.85 16.20
N VAL A 265 7.69 -17.06 14.96
CA VAL A 265 8.91 -17.85 14.66
C VAL A 265 10.16 -17.07 15.08
N GLU A 266 10.25 -15.78 14.75
CA GLU A 266 11.38 -14.91 15.12
C GLU A 266 11.68 -14.91 16.62
N HIS A 267 10.64 -14.88 17.44
CA HIS A 267 10.75 -14.82 18.90
C HIS A 267 10.58 -16.18 19.59
N ASP A 268 10.46 -17.27 18.83
CA ASP A 268 10.15 -18.62 19.35
C ASP A 268 8.99 -18.59 20.38
N ASN A 269 7.92 -17.88 20.03
CA ASN A 269 6.80 -17.62 20.92
C ASN A 269 5.44 -17.94 20.28
N PRO A 270 4.88 -19.12 20.54
CA PRO A 270 3.59 -19.54 19.94
C PRO A 270 2.37 -18.76 20.45
N LYS A 271 2.54 -17.89 21.47
CA LYS A 271 1.46 -17.00 21.93
C LYS A 271 1.29 -15.76 21.05
N ILE A 272 2.29 -15.45 20.22
CA ILE A 272 2.16 -14.39 19.22
C ILE A 272 1.23 -14.90 18.12
N ARG A 273 0.25 -14.08 17.74
CA ARG A 273 -0.68 -14.46 16.68
C ARG A 273 0.06 -14.73 15.35
N PRO A 274 -0.33 -15.75 14.58
CA PRO A 274 0.34 -16.11 13.32
C PRO A 274 0.48 -14.97 12.32
N GLN A 275 -0.49 -14.04 12.30
CA GLN A 275 -0.52 -12.89 11.39
C GLN A 275 0.49 -11.79 11.74
N ALA A 276 1.15 -11.88 12.90
CA ALA A 276 2.11 -10.86 13.30
C ALA A 276 3.37 -10.93 12.42
N HIS A 277 3.69 -9.80 11.80
CA HIS A 277 4.88 -9.63 10.98
C HIS A 277 6.13 -9.54 11.85
N SER A 278 7.23 -10.13 11.38
CA SER A 278 8.54 -10.09 12.04
C SER A 278 9.11 -8.66 12.09
N ASP A 279 9.98 -8.43 13.04
CA ASP A 279 10.72 -7.18 13.19
C ASP A 279 12.00 -7.17 12.31
N SER A 280 12.47 -8.35 11.88
CA SER A 280 13.66 -8.53 11.04
C SER A 280 13.45 -9.61 9.97
N TYR A 281 14.42 -9.70 9.05
CA TYR A 281 14.43 -10.69 7.95
C TYR A 281 15.68 -11.56 8.10
N TRP A 282 15.49 -12.88 8.23
CA TRP A 282 16.60 -13.83 8.45
C TRP A 282 16.81 -14.82 7.31
N THR A 283 15.93 -14.82 6.33
CA THR A 283 16.12 -15.61 5.10
C THR A 283 15.98 -14.70 3.88
N PRO A 284 16.78 -14.95 2.81
CA PRO A 284 16.55 -14.30 1.53
C PRO A 284 15.15 -14.62 1.00
N ILE A 285 14.54 -13.65 0.31
CA ILE A 285 13.30 -13.90 -0.41
C ILE A 285 13.58 -14.77 -1.64
N ASP A 286 12.77 -15.78 -1.86
CA ASP A 286 12.76 -16.54 -3.11
C ASP A 286 11.83 -15.84 -4.11
N THR A 287 12.41 -15.26 -5.15
CA THR A 287 11.67 -14.64 -6.24
C THR A 287 11.29 -15.64 -7.34
N PHE A 288 11.70 -16.90 -7.22
CA PHE A 288 11.55 -17.95 -8.25
C PHE A 288 12.02 -17.49 -9.64
N GLY A 289 13.04 -16.61 -9.68
CA GLY A 289 13.63 -16.06 -10.89
C GLY A 289 12.85 -14.92 -11.56
N HIS A 290 11.76 -14.46 -10.95
CA HIS A 290 10.93 -13.37 -11.48
C HIS A 290 11.45 -11.99 -11.06
N ARG A 291 11.26 -11.00 -11.94
CA ARG A 291 11.48 -9.58 -11.63
C ARG A 291 10.27 -8.99 -10.93
N MET A 292 10.50 -8.31 -9.81
CA MET A 292 9.46 -7.64 -9.02
C MET A 292 10.05 -6.58 -8.10
N ASP A 293 9.23 -5.67 -7.62
CA ASP A 293 9.57 -4.79 -6.49
C ASP A 293 8.97 -5.38 -5.21
N ILE A 294 9.73 -5.35 -4.13
CA ILE A 294 9.39 -6.00 -2.86
C ILE A 294 9.19 -4.96 -1.78
N MET A 295 8.00 -4.91 -1.22
CA MET A 295 7.67 -4.11 -0.04
C MET A 295 7.87 -4.94 1.22
N LEU A 296 8.77 -4.46 2.08
CA LEU A 296 9.11 -5.06 3.37
C LEU A 296 8.22 -4.56 4.49
#